data_2be6411bf32a0732985988745b2b19c0
#
_entry.id   2be6411bf32a0732985988745b2b19c0
#
_cell.length_a   1.000
_cell.length_b   1.000
_cell.length_c   1.000
_cell.angle_alpha   90.00
_cell.angle_beta   90.00
_cell.angle_gamma   90.00
#
_symmetry.space_group_name_H-M   'P 1'
#
loop_
_entity.id
_entity.type
_entity.pdbx_description
1 polymer ?
#
loop_
_entity_poly.entity_id
_entity_poly.type
_entity_poly.pdbx_seq_one_letter_code
_entity_poly.pdbx_strand_id
1 'polypeptide(L)'
;MAKLTEKENYLMCLRGEQPEWIPHISMDPAIPGPSAGVSPSVIGRKFDAEGRMWDIWGVELITSKEAAGGRIPKTWDFLLDDITKWHDVIKAPSLEGIDWEAMAKKDLEMFKPDRENQIVTYATGGSGLFQALMAFMGFTEGLCALFEEPEEFLSKNANTILFDAASS
;
A
#
# COMPACT_ATOMS: atom_id res chain seq x y z
N MET A 1 -40.41 -10.84 7.01
CA MET A 1 -39.18 -10.43 7.68
C MET A 1 -38.38 -9.63 6.69
N ALA A 2 -37.81 -8.50 7.09
CA ALA A 2 -36.88 -7.77 6.22
C ALA A 2 -35.66 -8.68 5.99
N LYS A 3 -35.21 -8.79 4.75
CA LYS A 3 -34.02 -9.55 4.40
C LYS A 3 -32.80 -8.78 4.91
N LEU A 4 -31.89 -9.46 5.62
CA LEU A 4 -30.62 -8.84 6.02
C LEU A 4 -29.87 -8.27 4.82
N THR A 5 -29.25 -7.11 4.99
CA THR A 5 -28.32 -6.57 4.01
C THR A 5 -26.98 -7.28 4.08
N GLU A 6 -26.16 -7.19 3.05
CA GLU A 6 -24.79 -7.72 3.05
C GLU A 6 -23.96 -7.14 4.20
N LYS A 7 -24.13 -5.86 4.48
CA LYS A 7 -23.49 -5.16 5.58
C LYS A 7 -23.89 -5.72 6.95
N GLU A 8 -25.18 -5.90 7.19
CA GLU A 8 -25.69 -6.44 8.46
C GLU A 8 -25.19 -7.85 8.70
N ASN A 9 -25.27 -8.71 7.67
CA ASN A 9 -24.78 -10.08 7.74
C ASN A 9 -23.27 -10.13 8.01
N TYR A 10 -22.48 -9.26 7.39
CA TYR A 10 -21.04 -9.18 7.64
C TYR A 10 -20.72 -8.65 9.04
N LEU A 11 -21.47 -7.67 9.53
CA LEU A 11 -21.32 -7.16 10.90
C LEU A 11 -21.59 -8.23 11.96
N MET A 12 -22.46 -9.21 11.70
CA MET A 12 -22.65 -10.38 12.57
C MET A 12 -21.33 -11.15 12.71
N CYS A 13 -20.63 -11.41 11.60
CA CYS A 13 -19.32 -12.07 11.66
C CYS A 13 -18.31 -11.29 12.50
N LEU A 14 -18.23 -9.97 12.31
CA LEU A 14 -17.30 -9.13 13.08
C LEU A 14 -17.59 -9.12 14.58
N ARG A 15 -18.84 -9.35 14.98
CA ARG A 15 -19.26 -9.49 16.39
C ARG A 15 -19.14 -10.92 16.93
N GLY A 16 -18.70 -11.90 16.09
CA GLY A 16 -18.61 -13.31 16.46
C GLY A 16 -19.98 -14.01 16.49
N GLU A 17 -21.00 -13.42 15.89
CA GLU A 17 -22.33 -13.99 15.72
C GLU A 17 -22.37 -14.92 14.51
N GLN A 18 -23.32 -15.85 14.46
CA GLN A 18 -23.52 -16.71 13.31
C GLN A 18 -24.22 -15.93 12.18
N PRO A 19 -23.57 -15.68 11.03
CA PRO A 19 -24.21 -15.01 9.89
C PRO A 19 -25.25 -15.93 9.22
N GLU A 20 -26.22 -15.36 8.52
CA GLU A 20 -27.19 -16.15 7.75
C GLU A 20 -26.56 -16.83 6.52
N TRP A 21 -25.53 -16.23 5.94
CA TRP A 21 -24.71 -16.80 4.86
C TRP A 21 -23.24 -16.39 5.05
N ILE A 22 -22.32 -17.14 4.45
CA ILE A 22 -20.90 -16.81 4.49
C ILE A 22 -20.66 -15.52 3.68
N PRO A 23 -20.21 -14.43 4.30
CA PRO A 23 -19.95 -13.19 3.60
C PRO A 23 -18.81 -13.38 2.61
N HIS A 24 -18.99 -12.82 1.44
CA HIS A 24 -17.99 -12.86 0.39
C HIS A 24 -17.40 -11.46 0.25
N ILE A 25 -16.10 -11.34 0.38
CA ILE A 25 -15.36 -10.09 0.16
C ILE A 25 -14.75 -10.15 -1.22
N SER A 26 -15.24 -9.29 -2.13
CA SER A 26 -14.67 -9.13 -3.46
C SER A 26 -13.98 -7.77 -3.57
N MET A 27 -12.85 -7.77 -4.24
CA MET A 27 -12.22 -6.53 -4.72
C MET A 27 -12.70 -6.15 -6.13
N ASP A 28 -13.52 -6.99 -6.75
CA ASP A 28 -14.12 -6.70 -8.05
C ASP A 28 -15.37 -5.82 -7.86
N PRO A 29 -15.35 -4.58 -8.36
CA PRO A 29 -16.48 -3.67 -8.23
C PRO A 29 -17.74 -4.15 -8.97
N ALA A 30 -17.62 -5.10 -9.89
CA ALA A 30 -18.75 -5.70 -10.60
C ALA A 30 -19.51 -6.74 -9.74
N ILE A 31 -18.92 -7.18 -8.63
CA ILE A 31 -19.52 -8.14 -7.71
C ILE A 31 -19.87 -7.41 -6.41
N PRO A 32 -21.13 -6.99 -6.21
CA PRO A 32 -21.52 -6.35 -4.96
C PRO A 32 -21.25 -7.29 -3.78
N GLY A 33 -20.56 -6.78 -2.79
CA GLY A 33 -20.24 -7.49 -1.56
C GLY A 33 -20.52 -6.62 -0.33
N PRO A 34 -20.26 -7.15 0.86
CA PRO A 34 -20.50 -6.45 2.11
C PRO A 34 -19.59 -5.24 2.34
N SER A 35 -18.54 -5.11 1.53
CA SER A 35 -17.55 -4.04 1.66
C SER A 35 -17.31 -3.31 0.34
N ALA A 36 -17.14 -2.00 0.43
CA ALA A 36 -16.63 -1.16 -0.65
C ALA A 36 -15.16 -0.84 -0.35
N GLY A 37 -14.27 -1.30 -1.20
CA GLY A 37 -12.85 -0.98 -1.09
C GLY A 37 -12.56 0.44 -1.56
N VAL A 38 -11.92 1.23 -0.71
CA VAL A 38 -11.37 2.54 -1.07
C VAL A 38 -9.85 2.43 -1.03
N SER A 39 -9.21 2.68 -2.16
CA SER A 39 -7.76 2.77 -2.22
C SER A 39 -7.35 4.23 -2.07
N PRO A 40 -6.72 4.62 -0.95
CA PRO A 40 -6.29 6.00 -0.76
C PRO A 40 -5.34 6.46 -1.87
N SER A 41 -5.43 7.72 -2.23
CA SER A 41 -4.47 8.34 -3.14
C SER A 41 -3.05 8.22 -2.57
N VAL A 42 -2.12 7.75 -3.38
CA VAL A 42 -0.72 7.59 -2.96
C VAL A 42 -0.01 8.93 -3.06
N ILE A 43 0.53 9.36 -1.92
CA ILE A 43 1.31 10.60 -1.81
C ILE A 43 2.65 10.41 -2.54
N GLY A 44 3.15 11.51 -3.13
CA GLY A 44 4.50 11.54 -3.70
C GLY A 44 4.72 10.69 -4.94
N ARG A 45 3.72 9.96 -5.41
CA ARG A 45 3.82 9.25 -6.69
C ARG A 45 4.00 10.26 -7.83
N LYS A 46 5.05 10.09 -8.62
CA LYS A 46 5.36 10.96 -9.75
C LYS A 46 5.21 10.23 -11.06
N PHE A 47 4.78 10.97 -12.08
CA PHE A 47 4.74 10.50 -13.46
C PHE A 47 5.47 11.53 -14.33
N ASP A 48 6.19 11.08 -15.33
CA ASP A 48 6.73 11.97 -16.34
C ASP A 48 5.85 12.03 -17.60
N ALA A 49 6.31 12.79 -18.59
CA ALA A 49 5.61 12.96 -19.85
C ALA A 49 5.54 11.67 -20.67
N GLU A 50 6.46 10.75 -20.46
CA GLU A 50 6.56 9.45 -21.12
C GLU A 50 5.77 8.36 -20.40
N GLY A 51 5.14 8.70 -19.26
CA GLY A 51 4.33 7.77 -18.47
C GLY A 51 5.13 6.85 -17.54
N ARG A 52 6.43 7.13 -17.34
CA ARG A 52 7.21 6.46 -16.30
C ARG A 52 6.69 6.87 -14.94
N MET A 53 6.76 5.97 -13.98
CA MET A 53 6.23 6.21 -12.65
C MET A 53 7.30 5.94 -11.59
N TRP A 54 7.35 6.84 -10.62
CA TRP A 54 8.13 6.65 -9.39
C TRP A 54 7.21 6.58 -8.19
N ASP A 55 7.56 5.73 -7.26
CA ASP A 55 6.88 5.70 -5.97
C ASP A 55 7.30 6.87 -5.06
N ILE A 56 6.75 6.89 -3.87
CA ILE A 56 7.01 7.91 -2.84
C ILE A 56 8.49 7.98 -2.40
N TRP A 57 9.24 6.90 -2.57
CA TRP A 57 10.66 6.79 -2.21
C TRP A 57 11.60 7.11 -3.37
N GLY A 58 11.06 7.33 -4.55
CA GLY A 58 11.85 7.58 -5.76
C GLY A 58 12.23 6.31 -6.53
N VAL A 59 11.66 5.15 -6.18
CA VAL A 59 11.86 3.92 -6.96
C VAL A 59 11.10 4.02 -8.27
N GLU A 60 11.79 3.87 -9.41
CA GLU A 60 11.14 3.76 -10.71
C GLU A 60 10.40 2.43 -10.83
N LEU A 61 9.13 2.51 -11.20
CA LEU A 61 8.27 1.34 -11.38
C LEU A 61 7.94 1.13 -12.86
N ILE A 62 8.12 -0.09 -13.32
CA ILE A 62 7.80 -0.51 -14.69
C ILE A 62 6.63 -1.49 -14.69
N THR A 63 5.85 -1.50 -15.77
CA THR A 63 4.82 -2.51 -15.96
C THR A 63 5.47 -3.80 -16.48
N SER A 64 5.23 -4.92 -15.79
CA SER A 64 5.75 -6.22 -16.18
C SER A 64 4.64 -7.15 -16.66
N LYS A 65 4.88 -7.83 -17.78
CA LYS A 65 3.99 -8.88 -18.29
C LYS A 65 4.01 -10.11 -17.41
N GLU A 66 5.17 -10.43 -16.86
CA GLU A 66 5.39 -11.55 -15.92
C GLU A 66 4.63 -11.36 -14.61
N ALA A 67 4.43 -10.11 -14.21
CA ALA A 67 3.58 -9.73 -13.08
C ALA A 67 2.12 -9.47 -13.47
N ALA A 68 1.63 -10.11 -14.53
CA ALA A 68 0.27 -9.98 -15.03
C ALA A 68 -0.17 -8.51 -15.25
N GLY A 69 0.73 -7.67 -15.71
CA GLY A 69 0.49 -6.23 -15.90
C GLY A 69 0.68 -5.38 -14.63
N GLY A 70 1.08 -6.01 -13.53
CA GLY A 70 1.45 -5.31 -12.30
C GLY A 70 2.70 -4.47 -12.46
N ARG A 71 2.87 -3.51 -11.57
CA ARG A 71 4.04 -2.65 -11.52
C ARG A 71 5.06 -3.22 -10.55
N ILE A 72 6.29 -3.31 -11.00
CA ILE A 72 7.43 -3.79 -10.23
C ILE A 72 8.56 -2.75 -10.28
N PRO A 73 9.47 -2.73 -9.29
CA PRO A 73 10.68 -1.92 -9.38
C PRO A 73 11.45 -2.24 -10.66
N LYS A 74 11.99 -1.20 -11.28
CA LYS A 74 12.83 -1.36 -12.47
C LYS A 74 14.05 -2.17 -12.11
N THR A 75 14.23 -3.30 -12.80
CA THR A 75 15.36 -4.20 -12.57
C THR A 75 16.67 -3.57 -13.03
N TRP A 76 17.75 -3.86 -12.30
CA TRP A 76 19.13 -3.42 -12.60
C TRP A 76 19.38 -1.90 -12.47
N ASP A 77 18.44 -1.18 -11.87
CA ASP A 77 18.55 0.26 -11.62
C ASP A 77 17.94 0.56 -10.24
N PHE A 78 18.52 -0.03 -9.22
CA PHE A 78 18.07 0.08 -7.84
C PHE A 78 18.66 1.34 -7.19
N LEU A 79 17.94 1.88 -6.20
CA LEU A 79 18.37 3.08 -5.50
C LEU A 79 19.56 2.85 -4.59
N LEU A 80 19.70 1.64 -4.05
CA LEU A 80 20.65 1.33 -2.99
C LEU A 80 21.48 0.10 -3.38
N ASP A 81 22.79 0.27 -3.47
CA ASP A 81 23.74 -0.80 -3.76
C ASP A 81 24.34 -1.42 -2.49
N ASP A 82 24.29 -0.69 -1.38
CA ASP A 82 24.95 -1.03 -0.12
C ASP A 82 24.02 -0.59 1.03
N ILE A 83 23.54 -1.55 1.81
CA ILE A 83 22.57 -1.29 2.89
C ILE A 83 23.13 -0.31 3.93
N THR A 84 24.43 -0.26 4.16
CA THR A 84 25.04 0.64 5.13
C THR A 84 24.92 2.13 4.75
N LYS A 85 24.61 2.41 3.49
CA LYS A 85 24.45 3.77 2.94
C LYS A 85 23.01 4.25 2.90
N TRP A 86 22.08 3.47 3.41
CA TRP A 86 20.65 3.80 3.28
C TRP A 86 20.29 5.19 3.82
N HIS A 87 20.95 5.64 4.90
CA HIS A 87 20.72 6.96 5.51
C HIS A 87 20.99 8.13 4.55
N ASP A 88 21.92 7.94 3.62
CA ASP A 88 22.29 8.97 2.65
C ASP A 88 21.40 8.94 1.42
N VAL A 89 20.95 7.75 1.02
CA VAL A 89 20.23 7.48 -0.23
C VAL A 89 18.73 7.56 -0.06
N ILE A 90 18.18 6.86 0.95
CA ILE A 90 16.73 6.78 1.16
C ILE A 90 16.28 7.99 2.00
N LYS A 91 15.40 8.78 1.43
CA LYS A 91 14.82 9.94 2.11
C LYS A 91 13.33 9.78 2.28
N ALA A 92 12.84 10.01 3.49
CA ALA A 92 11.42 10.05 3.75
C ALA A 92 10.76 11.19 2.94
N PRO A 93 9.61 10.93 2.33
CA PRO A 93 8.87 11.98 1.65
C PRO A 93 8.35 13.01 2.65
N SER A 94 8.37 14.29 2.26
CA SER A 94 7.74 15.33 3.08
C SER A 94 6.22 15.16 3.05
N LEU A 95 5.62 15.21 4.23
CA LEU A 95 4.17 15.23 4.41
C LEU A 95 3.63 16.64 4.67
N GLU A 96 4.52 17.64 4.70
CA GLU A 96 4.15 19.04 4.90
C GLU A 96 3.25 19.57 3.77
N GLY A 97 2.24 20.34 4.14
CA GLY A 97 1.35 21.00 3.19
C GLY A 97 0.34 20.08 2.51
N ILE A 98 0.24 18.82 2.92
CA ILE A 98 -0.75 17.89 2.36
C ILE A 98 -2.12 18.19 2.97
N ASP A 99 -3.07 18.51 2.11
CA ASP A 99 -4.48 18.62 2.50
C ASP A 99 -5.14 17.24 2.52
N TRP A 100 -5.01 16.56 3.67
CA TRP A 100 -5.56 15.22 3.89
C TRP A 100 -7.08 15.18 3.74
N GLU A 101 -7.78 16.24 4.13
CA GLU A 101 -9.23 16.32 4.03
C GLU A 101 -9.68 16.38 2.57
N ALA A 102 -9.04 17.23 1.78
CA ALA A 102 -9.30 17.33 0.35
C ALA A 102 -8.99 16.03 -0.38
N MET A 103 -7.89 15.34 -0.02
CA MET A 103 -7.54 14.03 -0.59
C MET A 103 -8.59 12.97 -0.24
N ALA A 104 -8.96 12.84 1.03
CA ALA A 104 -9.96 11.87 1.46
C ALA A 104 -11.32 12.12 0.80
N LYS A 105 -11.71 13.38 0.66
CA LYS A 105 -12.95 13.76 -0.05
C LYS A 105 -12.91 13.34 -1.52
N LYS A 106 -11.80 13.61 -2.21
CA LYS A 106 -11.58 13.20 -3.60
C LYS A 106 -11.65 11.68 -3.76
N ASP A 107 -11.03 10.93 -2.86
CA ASP A 107 -11.04 9.48 -2.88
C ASP A 107 -12.48 8.94 -2.69
N LEU A 108 -13.21 9.47 -1.72
CA LEU A 108 -14.61 9.08 -1.52
C LEU A 108 -15.52 9.45 -2.69
N GLU A 109 -15.29 10.57 -3.34
CA GLU A 109 -16.01 10.97 -4.55
C GLU A 109 -15.69 10.05 -5.74
N MET A 110 -14.46 9.56 -5.83
CA MET A 110 -14.02 8.63 -6.89
C MET A 110 -14.61 7.24 -6.70
N PHE A 111 -14.50 6.68 -5.51
CA PHE A 111 -14.93 5.31 -5.21
C PHE A 111 -16.41 5.20 -4.92
N LYS A 112 -17.07 6.28 -4.50
CA LYS A 112 -18.51 6.35 -4.20
C LYS A 112 -19.04 5.15 -3.42
N PRO A 113 -18.44 4.81 -2.26
CA PRO A 113 -18.85 3.64 -1.50
C PRO A 113 -20.31 3.80 -1.04
N ASP A 114 -21.12 2.74 -1.19
CA ASP A 114 -22.47 2.68 -0.65
C ASP A 114 -22.40 2.43 0.86
N ARG A 115 -22.25 3.52 1.63
CA ARG A 115 -22.11 3.46 3.10
C ARG A 115 -23.36 2.98 3.82
N GLU A 116 -24.49 2.97 3.16
CA GLU A 116 -25.74 2.45 3.72
C GLU A 116 -25.74 0.92 3.74
N ASN A 117 -25.38 0.30 2.61
CA ASN A 117 -25.43 -1.15 2.42
C ASN A 117 -24.09 -1.87 2.53
N GLN A 118 -22.97 -1.12 2.55
CA GLN A 118 -21.63 -1.67 2.58
C GLN A 118 -20.79 -1.08 3.72
N ILE A 119 -19.82 -1.85 4.20
CA ILE A 119 -18.75 -1.35 5.06
C ILE A 119 -17.67 -0.75 4.16
N VAL A 120 -17.19 0.45 4.52
CA VAL A 120 -16.06 1.04 3.80
C VAL A 120 -14.77 0.45 4.36
N THR A 121 -14.02 -0.22 3.51
CA THR A 121 -12.70 -0.74 3.83
C THR A 121 -11.63 0.06 3.10
N TYR A 122 -10.62 0.50 3.84
CA TYR A 122 -9.46 1.14 3.25
C TYR A 122 -8.39 0.08 3.00
N ALA A 123 -7.96 -0.04 1.75
CA ALA A 123 -6.78 -0.83 1.43
C ALA A 123 -5.53 -0.03 1.84
N THR A 124 -5.08 -0.21 3.06
CA THR A 124 -3.77 0.28 3.47
C THR A 124 -2.71 -0.64 2.86
N GLY A 125 -2.40 -0.42 1.59
CA GLY A 125 -1.34 -1.13 0.89
C GLY A 125 0.03 -0.64 1.36
N GLY A 126 0.43 -1.01 2.57
CA GLY A 126 1.82 -0.89 2.99
C GLY A 126 2.60 -2.06 2.40
N SER A 127 3.59 -1.79 1.58
CA SER A 127 4.63 -2.78 1.31
C SER A 127 5.25 -3.15 2.66
N GLY A 128 5.36 -4.46 2.96
CA GLY A 128 6.09 -4.88 4.15
C GLY A 128 7.55 -4.41 4.08
N LEU A 129 8.23 -4.34 5.22
CA LEU A 129 9.64 -3.90 5.31
C LEU A 129 10.53 -4.60 4.30
N PHE A 130 10.35 -5.91 4.15
CA PHE A 130 11.08 -6.72 3.20
C PHE A 130 10.81 -6.30 1.74
N GLN A 131 9.55 -6.02 1.40
CA GLN A 131 9.20 -5.58 0.05
C GLN A 131 9.79 -4.19 -0.27
N ALA A 132 9.87 -3.30 0.71
CA ALA A 132 10.54 -2.01 0.55
C ALA A 132 12.03 -2.20 0.29
N LEU A 133 12.70 -3.07 1.07
CA LEU A 133 14.09 -3.41 0.85
C LEU A 133 14.33 -3.99 -0.56
N MET A 134 13.46 -4.91 -1.00
CA MET A 134 13.51 -5.44 -2.37
C MET A 134 13.34 -4.37 -3.43
N ALA A 135 12.53 -3.37 -3.16
CA ALA A 135 12.32 -2.25 -4.08
C ALA A 135 13.57 -1.35 -4.17
N PHE A 136 14.31 -1.20 -3.06
CA PHE A 136 15.51 -0.37 -3.02
C PHE A 136 16.77 -1.04 -3.57
N MET A 137 16.95 -2.34 -3.34
CA MET A 137 18.19 -3.09 -3.62
C MET A 137 18.02 -4.24 -4.62
N GLY A 138 16.79 -4.65 -4.92
CA GLY A 138 16.53 -5.90 -5.61
C GLY A 138 16.39 -7.09 -4.65
N PHE A 139 15.89 -8.20 -5.18
CA PHE A 139 15.55 -9.38 -4.36
C PHE A 139 16.80 -10.06 -3.79
N THR A 140 17.80 -10.33 -4.63
CA THR A 140 19.00 -11.06 -4.22
C THR A 140 19.83 -10.25 -3.23
N GLU A 141 20.17 -9.03 -3.59
CA GLU A 141 21.00 -8.16 -2.75
C GLU A 141 20.30 -7.80 -1.44
N GLY A 142 18.97 -7.56 -1.48
CA GLY A 142 18.20 -7.33 -0.27
C GLY A 142 18.14 -8.55 0.66
N LEU A 143 18.08 -9.78 0.13
CA LEU A 143 18.20 -11.00 0.93
C LEU A 143 19.60 -11.16 1.53
N CYS A 144 20.65 -10.93 0.76
CA CYS A 144 22.02 -10.98 1.25
C CYS A 144 22.21 -9.97 2.40
N ALA A 145 21.76 -8.75 2.22
CA ALA A 145 21.86 -7.69 3.23
C ALA A 145 21.20 -8.06 4.57
N LEU A 146 20.12 -8.84 4.56
CA LEU A 146 19.49 -9.34 5.79
C LEU A 146 20.40 -10.24 6.63
N PHE A 147 21.30 -10.98 5.98
CA PHE A 147 22.21 -11.90 6.64
C PHE A 147 23.57 -11.28 6.94
N GLU A 148 24.04 -10.41 6.06
CA GLU A 148 25.36 -9.80 6.16
C GLU A 148 25.36 -8.60 7.10
N GLU A 149 24.29 -7.80 7.08
CA GLU A 149 24.16 -6.57 7.88
C GLU A 149 22.82 -6.52 8.66
N PRO A 150 22.55 -7.52 9.52
CA PRO A 150 21.27 -7.62 10.22
C PRO A 150 21.00 -6.43 11.16
N GLU A 151 22.06 -5.81 11.68
CA GLU A 151 21.93 -4.65 12.58
C GLU A 151 21.44 -3.41 11.83
N GLU A 152 21.87 -3.21 10.61
CA GLU A 152 21.39 -2.13 9.74
C GLU A 152 19.91 -2.32 9.38
N PHE A 153 19.51 -3.55 9.07
CA PHE A 153 18.13 -3.88 8.77
C PHE A 153 17.20 -3.80 9.99
N LEU A 154 17.67 -4.31 11.15
CA LEU A 154 16.89 -4.35 12.39
C LEU A 154 17.07 -3.10 13.25
N SER A 155 17.98 -2.21 12.90
CA SER A 155 18.22 -1.00 13.67
C SER A 155 16.92 -0.21 13.83
N LYS A 156 16.79 0.47 14.97
CA LYS A 156 15.65 1.38 15.22
C LYS A 156 15.42 2.34 14.06
N ASN A 157 16.42 2.55 13.25
CA ASN A 157 16.42 3.43 12.10
C ASN A 157 15.77 2.82 10.85
N ALA A 158 15.82 1.51 10.63
CA ALA A 158 15.03 0.87 9.56
C ALA A 158 13.52 0.97 9.85
N ASN A 159 13.12 0.85 11.12
CA ASN A 159 11.77 1.20 11.55
C ASN A 159 11.49 2.70 11.38
N THR A 160 12.48 3.56 11.58
CA THR A 160 12.39 5.01 11.45
C THR A 160 12.13 5.45 10.01
N ILE A 161 12.73 4.83 8.99
CA ILE A 161 12.42 5.17 7.59
C ILE A 161 10.94 4.97 7.29
N LEU A 162 10.33 3.92 7.87
CA LEU A 162 8.94 3.57 7.57
C LEU A 162 7.93 4.14 8.57
N PHE A 163 8.36 4.47 9.80
CA PHE A 163 7.51 4.98 10.86
C PHE A 163 7.66 6.48 11.13
N ASP A 164 8.83 7.09 10.97
CA ASP A 164 9.00 8.54 11.16
C ASP A 164 8.36 9.33 10.01
N ALA A 165 8.29 8.76 8.81
CA ALA A 165 7.47 9.33 7.74
C ALA A 165 5.97 9.35 8.06
N ALA A 166 5.52 8.59 9.04
CA ALA A 166 4.13 8.57 9.51
C ALA A 166 3.91 9.38 10.78
N SER A 167 4.97 9.90 11.41
CA SER A 167 4.92 10.55 12.73
C SER A 167 5.41 12.00 12.72
N SER A 168 5.89 12.49 11.59
CA SER A 168 6.24 13.89 11.34
C SER A 168 5.24 14.57 10.44
#